data_64c74570e46c81a3e95fa3345679aad7
#
_entry.id   64c74570e46c81a3e95fa3345679aad7
#
_cell.length_a   1.000
_cell.length_b   1.000
_cell.length_c   1.000
_cell.angle_alpha   90.00
_cell.angle_beta   90.00
_cell.angle_gamma   90.00
#
_symmetry.space_group_name_H-M   'P 1'
#
loop_
_entity.id
_entity.type
_entity.pdbx_description
1 polymer ?
#
loop_
_entity_poly.entity_id
_entity_poly.type
_entity_poly.pdbx_seq_one_letter_code
_entity_poly.pdbx_strand_id
1 'polypeptide(L)'
;MDCPNNTGSAYYNNKGFHRVILLAMCDAKYCFTFLDIGGFGSSNDASILSGALFGEIFENNPTDLNIPRPSLHGNKTLPYVVVGDDIFPLKPWLMKPYPGRNLSENQRVFNYRLSRARRTIENAFFILAAKWRVFRRCIRANVDLSAA
;
A
#
# COMPACT_ATOMS: atom_id res chain seq x y z
N MET A 1 0.74 -15.75 11.51
CA MET A 1 0.06 -16.81 10.73
C MET A 1 0.80 -18.10 10.97
N ASP A 2 0.11 -19.22 11.14
CA ASP A 2 0.77 -20.53 11.20
C ASP A 2 1.35 -20.88 9.82
N CYS A 3 2.35 -21.76 9.75
CA CYS A 3 3.00 -22.12 8.48
C CYS A 3 1.98 -22.76 7.53
N PRO A 4 1.76 -22.22 6.33
CA PRO A 4 0.92 -22.88 5.35
C PRO A 4 1.54 -24.20 4.90
N ASN A 5 0.72 -25.22 4.68
CA ASN A 5 1.21 -26.53 4.23
C ASN A 5 1.89 -26.42 2.84
N ASN A 6 3.00 -27.09 2.66
CA ASN A 6 3.74 -27.19 1.39
C ASN A 6 4.27 -25.88 0.79
N THR A 7 4.39 -24.81 1.57
CA THR A 7 4.84 -23.49 1.07
C THR A 7 6.32 -23.19 1.34
N GLY A 8 7.02 -24.05 2.08
CA GLY A 8 8.42 -23.84 2.44
C GLY A 8 8.65 -22.49 3.13
N SER A 9 9.71 -21.79 2.74
CA SER A 9 10.07 -20.48 3.30
C SER A 9 9.43 -19.27 2.59
N ALA A 10 8.59 -19.48 1.58
CA ALA A 10 8.05 -18.38 0.76
C ALA A 10 7.31 -17.31 1.58
N TYR A 11 6.60 -17.71 2.61
CA TYR A 11 5.87 -16.79 3.51
C TYR A 11 6.64 -16.42 4.78
N TYR A 12 7.88 -16.90 4.95
CA TYR A 12 8.69 -16.64 6.14
C TYR A 12 9.43 -15.32 6.01
N ASN A 13 9.22 -14.41 6.95
CA ASN A 13 9.84 -13.09 6.91
C ASN A 13 11.12 -13.02 7.75
N ASN A 14 11.87 -11.94 7.61
CA ASN A 14 13.13 -11.68 8.34
C ASN A 14 12.93 -11.53 9.87
N LYS A 15 11.69 -11.43 10.35
CA LYS A 15 11.35 -11.32 11.78
C LYS A 15 10.97 -12.67 12.40
N GLY A 16 11.11 -13.77 11.65
CA GLY A 16 10.93 -15.12 12.17
C GLY A 16 9.48 -15.61 12.27
N PHE A 17 8.56 -15.08 11.46
CA PHE A 17 7.18 -15.57 11.40
C PHE A 17 6.63 -15.55 9.96
N HIS A 18 5.60 -16.38 9.74
CA HIS A 18 4.92 -16.43 8.45
C HIS A 18 3.93 -15.27 8.31
N ARG A 19 3.96 -14.60 7.15
CA ARG A 19 3.03 -13.52 6.81
C ARG A 19 2.58 -13.62 5.36
N VAL A 20 1.35 -13.21 5.10
CA VAL A 20 0.83 -12.86 3.77
C VAL A 20 0.86 -11.34 3.67
N ILE A 21 1.30 -10.83 2.54
CA ILE A 21 1.35 -9.39 2.32
C ILE A 21 0.01 -8.95 1.74
N LEU A 22 -0.49 -7.84 2.27
CA LEU A 22 -1.65 -7.13 1.80
C LEU A 22 -1.21 -5.74 1.33
N LEU A 23 -1.29 -5.50 0.02
CA LEU A 23 -1.16 -4.16 -0.56
C LEU A 23 -2.56 -3.56 -0.68
N ALA A 24 -2.74 -2.37 -0.14
CA ALA A 24 -4.05 -1.72 -0.13
C ALA A 24 -3.93 -0.22 -0.42
N MET A 25 -4.95 0.31 -1.10
CA MET A 25 -5.17 1.73 -1.27
C MET A 25 -6.53 2.10 -0.69
N CYS A 26 -6.67 3.28 -0.11
CA CYS A 26 -7.94 3.80 0.36
C CYS A 26 -8.15 5.27 -0.06
N ASP A 27 -9.41 5.66 -0.09
CA ASP A 27 -9.80 7.06 -0.29
C ASP A 27 -9.82 7.84 1.05
N ALA A 28 -10.14 9.13 0.98
CA ALA A 28 -10.22 10.01 2.14
C ALA A 28 -11.36 9.64 3.13
N LYS A 29 -12.28 8.75 2.75
CA LYS A 29 -13.38 8.26 3.57
C LYS A 29 -13.07 6.92 4.24
N TYR A 30 -11.81 6.48 4.19
CA TYR A 30 -11.34 5.18 4.70
C TYR A 30 -11.90 3.97 3.94
N CYS A 31 -12.45 4.16 2.73
CA CYS A 31 -12.90 3.07 1.89
C CYS A 31 -11.71 2.52 1.10
N PHE A 32 -11.51 1.21 1.15
CA PHE A 32 -10.51 0.56 0.32
C PHE A 32 -10.95 0.63 -1.15
N THR A 33 -10.09 1.19 -1.99
CA THR A 33 -10.32 1.36 -3.43
C THR A 33 -9.53 0.35 -4.25
N PHE A 34 -8.48 -0.23 -3.66
CA PHE A 34 -7.69 -1.30 -4.25
C PHE A 34 -7.18 -2.22 -3.15
N LEU A 35 -7.19 -3.53 -3.43
CA LEU A 35 -6.65 -4.58 -2.56
C LEU A 35 -5.94 -5.62 -3.43
N ASP A 36 -4.71 -5.94 -3.06
CA ASP A 36 -3.95 -7.06 -3.60
C ASP A 36 -3.44 -7.91 -2.43
N ILE A 37 -3.82 -9.18 -2.43
CA ILE A 37 -3.60 -10.11 -1.32
C ILE A 37 -2.86 -11.33 -1.86
N GLY A 38 -1.83 -11.78 -1.19
CA GLY A 38 -1.15 -13.03 -1.55
C GLY A 38 0.33 -12.89 -1.83
N GLY A 39 0.89 -11.69 -1.74
CA GLY A 39 2.33 -11.49 -1.87
C GLY A 39 3.12 -12.36 -0.89
N PHE A 40 4.21 -12.98 -1.35
CA PHE A 40 5.07 -13.80 -0.52
C PHE A 40 5.69 -12.99 0.62
N GLY A 41 5.61 -13.49 1.83
CA GLY A 41 6.16 -12.84 3.02
C GLY A 41 7.67 -12.62 2.98
N SER A 42 8.39 -13.33 2.12
CA SER A 42 9.82 -13.16 1.84
C SER A 42 10.11 -12.01 0.88
N SER A 43 9.12 -11.54 0.10
CA SER A 43 9.27 -10.43 -0.85
C SER A 43 9.37 -9.09 -0.11
N ASN A 44 10.14 -8.16 -0.66
CA ASN A 44 10.13 -6.79 -0.17
C ASN A 44 8.96 -5.99 -0.77
N ASP A 45 8.50 -4.98 -0.05
CA ASP A 45 7.31 -4.22 -0.41
C ASP A 45 7.46 -3.47 -1.76
N ALA A 46 8.69 -3.12 -2.17
CA ALA A 46 8.98 -2.49 -3.46
C ALA A 46 8.84 -3.48 -4.63
N SER A 47 9.25 -4.74 -4.46
CA SER A 47 9.08 -5.77 -5.49
C SER A 47 7.61 -6.16 -5.68
N ILE A 48 6.81 -6.04 -4.63
CA ILE A 48 5.37 -6.29 -4.68
C ILE A 48 4.68 -5.24 -5.55
N LEU A 49 5.06 -3.96 -5.41
CA LEU A 49 4.48 -2.92 -6.24
C LEU A 49 4.87 -3.06 -7.73
N SER A 50 6.11 -3.48 -8.03
CA SER A 50 6.59 -3.64 -9.40
C SER A 50 6.06 -4.88 -10.10
N GLY A 51 5.66 -5.91 -9.35
CA GLY A 51 5.02 -7.13 -9.86
C GLY A 51 3.52 -7.18 -9.65
N ALA A 52 2.95 -6.19 -8.96
CA ALA A 52 1.53 -6.15 -8.67
C ALA A 52 0.75 -5.60 -9.85
N LEU A 53 -0.42 -6.17 -10.05
CA LEU A 53 -1.46 -5.70 -10.96
C LEU A 53 -1.71 -4.17 -10.83
N PHE A 54 -1.44 -3.62 -9.65
CA PHE A 54 -1.56 -2.20 -9.32
C PHE A 54 -0.67 -1.29 -10.18
N GLY A 55 0.61 -1.63 -10.36
CA GLY A 55 1.52 -0.86 -11.21
C GLY A 55 1.06 -0.86 -12.66
N GLU A 56 0.65 -2.02 -13.17
CA GLU A 56 0.13 -2.17 -14.54
C GLU A 56 -1.17 -1.41 -14.76
N ILE A 57 -2.11 -1.48 -13.82
CA ILE A 57 -3.38 -0.76 -13.90
C ILE A 57 -3.14 0.75 -13.91
N PHE A 58 -2.26 1.26 -13.04
CA PHE A 58 -1.95 2.69 -13.00
C PHE A 58 -1.22 3.19 -14.24
N GLU A 59 -0.36 2.39 -14.83
CA GLU A 59 0.40 2.76 -16.02
C GLU A 59 -0.42 2.61 -17.31
N ASN A 60 -1.31 1.62 -17.37
CA ASN A 60 -2.04 1.29 -18.58
C ASN A 60 -3.52 1.73 -18.57
N ASN A 61 -4.21 1.68 -17.42
CA ASN A 61 -5.64 1.96 -17.31
C ASN A 61 -6.01 2.69 -16.00
N PRO A 62 -5.58 3.95 -15.79
CA PRO A 62 -5.90 4.69 -14.56
C PRO A 62 -7.41 4.93 -14.36
N THR A 63 -8.23 4.77 -15.40
CA THR A 63 -9.70 4.91 -15.33
C THR A 63 -10.37 3.82 -14.50
N ASP A 64 -9.80 2.62 -14.45
CA ASP A 64 -10.36 1.49 -13.69
C ASP A 64 -10.29 1.70 -12.17
N LEU A 65 -9.44 2.61 -11.72
CA LEU A 65 -9.27 2.96 -10.31
C LEU A 65 -10.19 4.10 -9.85
N ASN A 66 -11.14 4.54 -10.68
CA ASN A 66 -12.02 5.69 -10.38
C ASN A 66 -11.27 6.95 -9.93
N ILE A 67 -10.07 7.17 -10.46
CA ILE A 67 -9.29 8.36 -10.16
C ILE A 67 -9.97 9.57 -10.78
N PRO A 68 -10.27 10.62 -10.02
CA PRO A 68 -10.88 11.81 -10.55
C PRO A 68 -10.03 12.43 -11.67
N ARG A 69 -10.69 13.12 -12.61
CA ARG A 69 -9.98 13.88 -13.63
C ARG A 69 -9.08 14.95 -12.99
N PRO A 70 -7.94 15.29 -13.62
CA PRO A 70 -7.07 16.35 -13.13
C PRO A 70 -7.85 17.62 -12.79
N SER A 71 -7.56 18.18 -11.61
CA SER A 71 -8.24 19.38 -11.11
C SER A 71 -7.47 20.64 -11.44
N LEU A 72 -8.20 21.70 -11.78
CA LEU A 72 -7.61 23.02 -12.00
C LEU A 72 -7.29 23.68 -10.65
N HIS A 73 -6.03 24.01 -10.42
CA HIS A 73 -5.60 24.72 -9.23
C HIS A 73 -4.90 26.02 -9.64
N GLY A 74 -5.61 27.14 -9.57
CA GLY A 74 -5.19 28.37 -10.21
C GLY A 74 -5.10 28.17 -11.74
N ASN A 75 -3.95 28.51 -12.33
CA ASN A 75 -3.70 28.36 -13.77
C ASN A 75 -3.01 27.01 -14.13
N LYS A 76 -2.90 26.08 -13.19
CA LYS A 76 -2.24 24.79 -13.41
C LYS A 76 -3.22 23.65 -13.22
N THR A 77 -3.25 22.75 -14.18
CA THR A 77 -3.94 21.46 -14.05
C THR A 77 -3.03 20.49 -13.31
N LEU A 78 -3.47 20.05 -12.14
CA LEU A 78 -2.73 19.10 -11.32
C LEU A 78 -3.38 17.72 -11.39
N PRO A 79 -2.60 16.66 -11.67
CA PRO A 79 -3.12 15.30 -11.62
C PRO A 79 -3.40 14.90 -10.17
N TYR A 80 -4.33 13.98 -9.98
CA TYR A 80 -4.43 13.26 -8.72
C TYR A 80 -3.28 12.26 -8.62
N VAL A 81 -2.78 12.08 -7.41
CA VAL A 81 -1.65 11.19 -7.11
C VAL A 81 -1.97 10.28 -5.94
N VAL A 82 -1.39 9.12 -5.94
CA VAL A 82 -1.36 8.23 -4.78
C VAL A 82 -0.22 8.66 -3.86
N VAL A 83 -0.43 8.54 -2.57
CA VAL A 83 0.56 8.84 -1.54
C VAL A 83 1.04 7.53 -0.94
N GLY A 84 2.32 7.24 -1.10
CA GLY A 84 2.97 6.03 -0.61
C GLY A 84 4.01 6.29 0.47
N ASP A 85 4.56 5.18 1.00
CA ASP A 85 5.67 5.19 1.94
C ASP A 85 7.00 5.38 1.21
N ASP A 86 8.08 5.60 1.97
CA ASP A 86 9.44 5.79 1.44
C ASP A 86 9.98 4.54 0.74
N ILE A 87 9.43 3.36 1.05
CA ILE A 87 9.75 2.08 0.41
C ILE A 87 9.39 2.07 -1.08
N PHE A 88 8.31 2.77 -1.47
CA PHE A 88 7.81 2.75 -2.83
C PHE A 88 8.68 3.60 -3.79
N PRO A 89 8.76 3.23 -5.08
CA PRO A 89 9.41 4.06 -6.07
C PRO A 89 8.65 5.38 -6.29
N LEU A 90 9.37 6.45 -6.61
CA LEU A 90 8.73 7.69 -7.05
C LEU A 90 8.24 7.49 -8.50
N LYS A 91 6.96 7.75 -8.74
CA LYS A 91 6.32 7.67 -10.06
C LYS A 91 5.53 8.96 -10.32
N PRO A 92 5.19 9.30 -11.57
CA PRO A 92 4.37 10.48 -11.87
C PRO A 92 3.01 10.49 -11.15
N TRP A 93 2.51 9.31 -10.81
CA TRP A 93 1.24 9.08 -10.12
C TRP A 93 1.40 8.65 -8.66
N LEU A 94 2.65 8.44 -8.16
CA LEU A 94 2.93 7.98 -6.80
C LEU A 94 3.92 8.88 -6.11
N MET A 95 3.46 9.62 -5.12
CA MET A 95 4.27 10.52 -4.31
C MET A 95 4.78 9.81 -3.06
N LYS A 96 6.04 10.06 -2.72
CA LYS A 96 6.71 9.54 -1.53
C LYS A 96 7.46 10.65 -0.78
N PRO A 97 7.81 10.46 0.50
CA PRO A 97 8.57 11.46 1.23
C PRO A 97 9.98 11.66 0.67
N TYR A 98 10.50 12.88 0.79
CA TYR A 98 11.91 13.16 0.55
C TYR A 98 12.77 12.40 1.55
N PRO A 99 13.82 11.70 1.08
CA PRO A 99 14.71 10.94 1.96
C PRO A 99 15.71 11.86 2.67
N GLY A 100 16.31 11.33 3.75
CA GLY A 100 17.41 11.98 4.46
C GLY A 100 16.97 12.86 5.62
N ARG A 101 17.98 13.38 6.35
CA ARG A 101 17.77 14.17 7.57
C ARG A 101 17.91 15.69 7.36
N ASN A 102 18.74 16.10 6.40
CA ASN A 102 19.05 17.51 6.13
C ASN A 102 18.10 18.07 5.06
N LEU A 103 16.81 18.08 5.36
CA LEU A 103 15.78 18.55 4.45
C LEU A 103 15.60 20.07 4.55
N SER A 104 15.38 20.72 3.41
CA SER A 104 14.95 22.13 3.39
C SER A 104 13.59 22.29 4.08
N GLU A 105 13.24 23.50 4.44
CA GLU A 105 11.96 23.80 5.08
C GLU A 105 10.77 23.35 4.21
N ASN A 106 10.81 23.63 2.91
CA ASN A 106 9.77 23.20 1.97
C ASN A 106 9.62 21.67 1.91
N GLN A 107 10.74 20.93 1.91
CA GLN A 107 10.72 19.49 1.93
C GLN A 107 10.16 18.94 3.24
N ARG A 108 10.49 19.55 4.38
CA ARG A 108 9.91 19.19 5.68
C ARG A 108 8.41 19.41 5.73
N VAL A 109 7.93 20.56 5.22
CA VAL A 109 6.49 20.85 5.12
C VAL A 109 5.79 19.86 4.20
N PHE A 110 6.40 19.51 3.06
CA PHE A 110 5.88 18.50 2.15
C PHE A 110 5.77 17.14 2.85
N ASN A 111 6.85 16.64 3.47
CA ASN A 111 6.87 15.38 4.17
C ASN A 111 5.83 15.33 5.31
N TYR A 112 5.66 16.42 6.04
CA TYR A 112 4.65 16.53 7.09
C TYR A 112 3.23 16.38 6.53
N ARG A 113 2.91 17.10 5.45
CA ARG A 113 1.59 17.01 4.80
C ARG A 113 1.33 15.61 4.24
N LEU A 114 2.34 15.02 3.61
CA LEU A 114 2.29 13.69 3.05
C LEU A 114 2.09 12.63 4.14
N SER A 115 2.80 12.73 5.25
CA SER A 115 2.60 11.85 6.41
C SER A 115 1.17 11.95 6.97
N ARG A 116 0.59 13.15 7.00
CA ARG A 116 -0.82 13.30 7.42
C ARG A 116 -1.78 12.63 6.44
N ALA A 117 -1.54 12.72 5.13
CA ALA A 117 -2.36 12.04 4.14
C ALA A 117 -2.25 10.51 4.28
N ARG A 118 -1.06 9.99 4.55
CA ARG A 118 -0.83 8.55 4.78
C ARG A 118 -1.56 7.98 5.99
N ARG A 119 -1.83 8.81 7.03
CA ARG A 119 -2.64 8.35 8.17
C ARG A 119 -4.00 7.80 7.78
N THR A 120 -4.52 8.17 6.63
CA THR A 120 -5.81 7.68 6.15
C THR A 120 -5.81 6.16 5.97
N ILE A 121 -4.78 5.59 5.34
CA ILE A 121 -4.70 4.13 5.19
C ILE A 121 -4.44 3.42 6.52
N GLU A 122 -3.62 4.02 7.40
CA GLU A 122 -3.39 3.48 8.75
C GLU A 122 -4.71 3.42 9.54
N ASN A 123 -5.51 4.48 9.49
CA ASN A 123 -6.82 4.53 10.12
C ASN A 123 -7.81 3.52 9.50
N ALA A 124 -7.78 3.35 8.16
CA ALA A 124 -8.60 2.35 7.49
C ALA A 124 -8.29 0.93 8.01
N PHE A 125 -7.01 0.58 8.16
CA PHE A 125 -6.61 -0.69 8.76
C PHE A 125 -6.99 -0.80 10.24
N PHE A 126 -6.90 0.28 11.01
CA PHE A 126 -7.40 0.28 12.40
C PHE A 126 -8.89 -0.01 12.48
N ILE A 127 -9.69 0.62 11.63
CA ILE A 127 -11.14 0.39 11.55
C ILE A 127 -11.41 -1.08 11.16
N LEU A 128 -10.70 -1.58 10.15
CA LEU A 128 -10.80 -2.98 9.72
C LEU A 128 -10.52 -3.94 10.89
N ALA A 129 -9.38 -3.77 11.57
CA ALA A 129 -8.99 -4.61 12.70
C ALA A 129 -9.90 -4.43 13.92
N ALA A 130 -10.51 -3.26 14.12
CA ALA A 130 -11.47 -3.02 15.18
C ALA A 130 -12.77 -3.79 14.95
N LYS A 131 -13.25 -3.82 13.72
CA LYS A 131 -14.47 -4.55 13.34
C LYS A 131 -14.24 -6.06 13.22
N TRP A 132 -13.14 -6.44 12.61
CA TRP A 132 -12.82 -7.84 12.31
C TRP A 132 -11.67 -8.31 13.22
N ARG A 133 -12.00 -8.78 14.41
CA ARG A 133 -11.02 -9.16 15.45
C ARG A 133 -10.04 -10.25 15.02
N VAL A 134 -10.36 -11.00 13.97
CA VAL A 134 -9.45 -12.01 13.38
C VAL A 134 -8.12 -11.40 12.96
N PHE A 135 -8.09 -10.14 12.54
CA PHE A 135 -6.85 -9.44 12.16
C PHE A 135 -5.99 -9.00 13.35
N ARG A 136 -6.47 -9.15 14.58
CA ARG A 136 -5.70 -8.84 15.80
C ARG A 136 -4.87 -9.99 16.33
N ARG A 137 -5.02 -11.19 15.77
CA ARG A 137 -4.32 -12.41 16.20
C ARG A 137 -3.71 -13.10 14.98
N CYS A 138 -2.77 -14.04 15.23
CA CYS A 138 -2.30 -14.91 14.17
C CYS A 138 -3.47 -15.68 13.58
N ILE A 139 -3.63 -15.59 12.27
CA ILE A 139 -4.66 -16.33 11.55
C ILE A 139 -4.23 -17.80 11.49
N ARG A 140 -5.02 -18.67 12.11
CA ARG A 140 -4.83 -20.12 12.09
C ARG A 140 -5.74 -20.71 10.99
N ALA A 141 -5.37 -20.50 9.74
CA ALA A 141 -6.08 -21.05 8.60
C ALA A 141 -5.08 -21.57 7.59
N ASN A 142 -5.39 -22.68 6.95
CA ASN A 142 -4.68 -23.09 5.76
C ASN A 142 -4.99 -22.11 4.65
N VAL A 143 -3.96 -21.58 4.04
CA VAL A 143 -4.11 -20.77 2.82
C VAL A 143 -4.29 -21.76 1.68
N ASP A 144 -5.48 -21.92 1.18
CA ASP A 144 -5.73 -22.70 -0.01
C ASP A 144 -5.31 -21.85 -1.23
N LEU A 145 -4.09 -22.13 -1.70
CA LEU A 145 -3.48 -21.40 -2.82
C LEU A 145 -4.09 -21.81 -4.17
N SER A 146 -5.04 -22.72 -4.20
CA SER A 146 -5.73 -23.16 -5.42
C SER A 146 -6.84 -22.21 -5.86
N ALA A 147 -7.15 -21.18 -5.07
CA ALA A 147 -8.21 -20.19 -5.32
C ALA A 147 -7.67 -18.79 -5.68
N ALA A 148 -6.38 -18.63 -6.00
CA ALA A 148 -5.78 -17.37 -6.39
C ALA A 148 -5.50 -17.35 -7.90
#